data_ffce019ad1d16ab8d4940801fc8ce1ac
#
_entry.id   ffce019ad1d16ab8d4940801fc8ce1ac
#
_cell.length_a   1.000
_cell.length_b   1.000
_cell.length_c   1.000
_cell.angle_alpha   90.00
_cell.angle_beta   90.00
_cell.angle_gamma   90.00
#
_symmetry.space_group_name_H-M   'P 1'
#
loop_
_entity.id
_entity.type
_entity.pdbx_description
1 polymer ?
#
loop_
_entity_poly.entity_id
_entity_poly.type
_entity_poly.pdbx_seq_one_letter_code
_entity_poly.pdbx_strand_id
1 'polypeptide(L)' 'MKGYVVSCGYMGYVGNGRYMLFATEEEYKEYING' A
#
# COMPACT_ATOMS: atom_id res chain seq x y z
N MET A 1 8.11 -5.56 -0.80
CA MET A 1 6.90 -4.73 -0.84
C MET A 1 6.37 -4.68 -2.25
N LYS A 2 5.07 -4.66 -2.40
CA LYS A 2 4.47 -4.75 -3.71
C LYS A 2 3.32 -3.75 -3.81
N GLY A 3 3.39 -2.86 -4.79
CA GLY A 3 2.36 -1.87 -4.93
C GLY A 3 2.68 -0.90 -6.05
N TYR A 4 1.82 0.09 -6.22
CA TYR A 4 1.98 1.05 -7.29
C TYR A 4 1.27 2.35 -6.95
N VAL A 5 1.76 3.44 -7.54
CA VAL A 5 1.18 4.76 -7.32
C VAL A 5 -0.08 4.92 -8.15
N VAL A 6 -1.10 5.51 -7.53
CA VAL A 6 -2.34 5.84 -8.23
C VAL A 6 -2.64 7.32 -8.01
N SER A 7 -3.65 7.84 -8.72
CA SER A 7 -3.92 9.27 -8.68
C SER A 7 -4.39 9.73 -7.31
N CYS A 8 -4.99 8.87 -6.52
CA CYS A 8 -5.50 9.25 -5.20
C CYS A 8 -4.68 8.66 -4.06
N GLY A 9 -3.49 8.13 -4.35
CA GLY A 9 -2.66 7.61 -3.28
C GLY A 9 -1.74 6.51 -3.75
N TYR A 10 -1.61 5.49 -2.92
CA TYR A 10 -0.73 4.37 -3.20
C TYR A 10 -1.47 3.06 -2.92
N MET A 11 -1.55 2.20 -3.93
CA MET A 11 -2.16 0.89 -3.76
C MET A 11 -1.10 -0.10 -3.35
N GLY A 12 -1.20 -0.58 -2.11
CA GLY A 12 -0.21 -1.50 -1.56
C GLY A 12 -0.76 -2.89 -1.35
N TYR A 13 0.04 -3.88 -1.71
CA TYR A 13 -0.34 -5.27 -1.54
C TYR A 13 -0.23 -5.67 -0.06
N VAL A 14 -1.32 -6.16 0.49
CA VAL A 14 -1.34 -6.50 1.93
C VAL A 14 -1.42 -8.00 2.18
N GLY A 15 -1.42 -8.83 1.11
CA GLY A 15 -1.44 -10.25 1.26
C GLY A 15 -2.77 -10.85 0.84
N ASN A 16 -2.78 -12.17 0.66
CA ASN A 16 -4.00 -12.91 0.30
C ASN A 16 -4.63 -12.41 -1.00
N GLY A 17 -3.80 -11.89 -1.92
CA GLY A 17 -4.31 -11.39 -3.19
C GLY A 17 -5.07 -10.09 -3.06
N ARG A 18 -4.84 -9.30 -2.02
CA ARG A 18 -5.59 -8.08 -1.77
C ARG A 18 -4.69 -6.87 -1.82
N TYR A 19 -5.25 -5.74 -2.27
CA TYR A 19 -4.58 -4.46 -2.25
C TYR A 19 -5.41 -3.49 -1.42
N MET A 20 -4.72 -2.56 -0.76
CA MET A 20 -5.40 -1.51 -0.01
C MET A 20 -4.88 -0.15 -0.47
N LEU A 21 -5.76 0.85 -0.41
CA LEU A 21 -5.40 2.22 -0.77
C LEU A 21 -4.83 2.93 0.44
N PHE A 22 -3.63 3.49 0.26
CA PHE A 22 -2.96 4.28 1.30
C PHE A 22 -2.76 5.70 0.77
N ALA A 23 -2.67 6.64 1.69
CA ALA A 23 -2.46 8.03 1.30
C ALA A 23 -1.07 8.20 0.66
N THR A 24 -0.06 7.51 1.21
CA THR A 24 1.29 7.57 0.69
C THR A 24 1.94 6.20 0.78
N GLU A 25 3.06 6.04 0.06
CA GLU A 25 3.82 4.80 0.14
C GLU A 25 4.37 4.58 1.54
N GLU A 26 4.70 5.66 2.24
CA GLU A 26 5.22 5.53 3.59
C GLU A 26 4.19 4.94 4.53
N GLU A 27 2.94 5.32 4.38
CA GLU A 27 1.89 4.72 5.19
C GLU A 27 1.77 3.24 4.93
N TYR A 28 1.92 2.84 3.68
CA TYR A 28 1.90 1.43 3.33
C TYR A 28 3.05 0.69 4.02
N LYS A 29 4.25 1.27 4.00
CA LYS A 29 5.40 0.64 4.64
C LYS A 29 5.18 0.46 6.13
N GLU A 30 4.61 1.48 6.78
CA GLU A 30 4.34 1.37 8.21
C GLU A 30 3.30 0.30 8.49
N TYR A 31 2.32 0.19 7.62
CA TYR A 31 1.28 -0.80 7.80
C TYR A 31 1.85 -2.23 7.79
N ILE A 32 2.69 -2.53 6.81
CA ILE A 32 3.20 -3.89 6.70
C ILE A 32 4.35 -4.16 7.66
N ASN A 33 5.04 -3.13 8.13
CA ASN A 33 6.13 -3.29 9.11
C ASN A 33 5.63 -3.22 10.54
N GLY A 34 4.52 -2.59 10.74
CA GLY A 34 3.96 -2.42 12.06
C GLY A 34 3.19 -3.61 12.49
#